data_5440e829108030b95e663f3d46bc99e6
#
_entry.id   5440e829108030b95e663f3d46bc99e6
#
_cell.length_a   1.000
_cell.length_b   1.000
_cell.length_c   1.000
_cell.angle_alpha   90.00
_cell.angle_beta   90.00
_cell.angle_gamma   90.00
#
_symmetry.space_group_name_H-M   'P 1'
#
loop_
_entity.id
_entity.type
_entity.pdbx_description
1 polymer ?
#
loop_
_entity_poly.entity_id
_entity_poly.type
_entity_poly.pdbx_seq_one_letter_code
_entity_poly.pdbx_strand_id
1 'polypeptide(L)'
;MTNTYLNFYYGFIAIMLITCSFWVKPGVKGWPYYIMVISIFAIGGLLVKSYLLAVSALVAALVIIFRLRRHAEKNRSIEVILIPDRDDRFLNYFLDFYKDDISRYFPRFDFSIEEEFLVALLFSKMETVGLVIAEIRDEETLRICIDYMVPKYRNSQLARTFYQCELRCIDFLGYKRIYIEPQSKEHNSYLERIGFKLVDGKYVI
;
A
#
# COMPACT_ATOMS: atom_id res chain seq x y z
N MET A 1 -16.02 -49.52 18.38
CA MET A 1 -16.97 -48.87 17.47
C MET A 1 -17.14 -47.39 17.74
N THR A 2 -17.15 -46.86 18.92
CA THR A 2 -17.33 -45.44 19.28
C THR A 2 -16.27 -44.50 18.68
N ASN A 3 -15.02 -44.92 18.58
CA ASN A 3 -13.94 -44.07 18.01
C ASN A 3 -14.09 -43.80 16.52
N THR A 4 -14.67 -44.70 15.74
CA THR A 4 -14.79 -44.55 14.28
C THR A 4 -15.83 -43.45 13.90
N TYR A 5 -16.99 -43.46 14.58
CA TYR A 5 -18.01 -42.43 14.40
C TYR A 5 -17.53 -41.04 14.83
N LEU A 6 -16.77 -41.00 15.91
CA LEU A 6 -16.18 -39.73 16.42
C LEU A 6 -15.19 -39.13 15.40
N ASN A 7 -14.35 -39.96 14.79
CA ASN A 7 -13.42 -39.49 13.74
C ASN A 7 -14.13 -39.02 12.47
N PHE A 8 -15.22 -39.68 12.07
CA PHE A 8 -16.07 -39.19 10.95
C PHE A 8 -16.69 -37.83 11.25
N TYR A 9 -17.19 -37.65 12.47
CA TYR A 9 -17.76 -36.37 12.90
C TYR A 9 -16.73 -35.24 12.90
N TYR A 10 -15.54 -35.50 13.44
CA TYR A 10 -14.45 -34.53 13.40
C TYR A 10 -13.96 -34.25 11.98
N GLY A 11 -13.93 -35.23 11.09
CA GLY A 11 -13.61 -35.06 9.68
C GLY A 11 -14.61 -34.15 8.96
N PHE A 12 -15.90 -34.31 9.21
CA PHE A 12 -16.95 -33.47 8.65
C PHE A 12 -16.82 -32.02 9.12
N ILE A 13 -16.60 -31.78 10.43
CA ILE A 13 -16.39 -30.43 10.97
C ILE A 13 -15.14 -29.81 10.36
N ALA A 14 -14.06 -30.57 10.19
CA ALA A 14 -12.83 -30.11 9.59
C ALA A 14 -13.04 -29.60 8.14
N ILE A 15 -13.75 -30.37 7.32
CA ILE A 15 -14.11 -29.99 5.95
C ILE A 15 -14.98 -28.73 5.95
N MET A 16 -15.95 -28.64 6.85
CA MET A 16 -16.82 -27.48 6.99
C MET A 16 -16.07 -26.22 7.35
N LEU A 17 -15.11 -26.30 8.29
CA LEU A 17 -14.26 -25.16 8.68
C LEU A 17 -13.42 -24.65 7.51
N ILE A 18 -12.78 -25.57 6.77
CA ILE A 18 -11.97 -25.21 5.59
C ILE A 18 -12.86 -24.58 4.51
N THR A 19 -14.02 -25.19 4.23
CA THR A 19 -14.95 -24.67 3.23
C THR A 19 -15.47 -23.28 3.59
N CYS A 20 -15.90 -23.08 4.85
CA CYS A 20 -16.34 -21.78 5.35
C CYS A 20 -15.24 -20.72 5.24
N SER A 21 -13.97 -21.08 5.43
CA SER A 21 -12.86 -20.14 5.30
C SER A 21 -12.73 -19.52 3.89
N PHE A 22 -13.16 -20.25 2.85
CA PHE A 22 -13.21 -19.73 1.48
C PHE A 22 -14.39 -18.76 1.23
N TRP A 23 -15.45 -18.82 2.02
CA TRP A 23 -16.62 -17.95 1.88
C TRP A 23 -16.48 -16.62 2.63
N VAL A 24 -15.50 -16.49 3.52
CA VAL A 24 -15.23 -15.23 4.21
C VAL A 24 -14.83 -14.16 3.20
N LYS A 25 -15.66 -13.13 3.04
CA LYS A 25 -15.37 -11.99 2.17
C LYS A 25 -14.39 -11.06 2.90
N PRO A 26 -13.20 -10.79 2.32
CA PRO A 26 -12.28 -9.80 2.86
C PRO A 26 -12.96 -8.41 2.83
N GLY A 27 -12.80 -7.62 3.90
CA GLY A 27 -13.41 -6.30 4.04
C GLY A 27 -14.74 -6.26 4.80
N VAL A 28 -15.33 -7.40 5.16
CA VAL A 28 -16.50 -7.45 6.05
C VAL A 28 -16.05 -7.24 7.50
N LYS A 29 -16.74 -6.35 8.25
CA LYS A 29 -16.45 -6.06 9.66
C LYS A 29 -16.49 -7.28 10.59
N GLY A 30 -16.99 -8.43 10.12
CA GLY A 30 -17.14 -9.69 10.88
C GLY A 30 -15.91 -10.62 10.86
N TRP A 31 -14.81 -10.30 10.17
CA TRP A 31 -13.64 -11.18 10.10
C TRP A 31 -13.01 -11.58 11.47
N PRO A 32 -13.00 -10.72 12.51
CA PRO A 32 -12.48 -11.13 13.82
C PRO A 32 -13.28 -12.27 14.44
N TYR A 33 -14.59 -12.32 14.20
CA TYR A 33 -15.45 -13.42 14.70
C TYR A 33 -15.04 -14.78 14.11
N TYR A 34 -14.64 -14.81 12.83
CA TYR A 34 -14.16 -16.04 12.20
C TYR A 34 -12.85 -16.53 12.81
N ILE A 35 -11.92 -15.62 13.12
CA ILE A 35 -10.67 -15.99 13.81
C ILE A 35 -10.99 -16.53 15.21
N MET A 36 -11.89 -15.88 15.94
CA MET A 36 -12.30 -16.35 17.26
C MET A 36 -12.90 -17.77 17.20
N VAL A 37 -13.81 -18.03 16.26
CA VAL A 37 -14.41 -19.36 16.06
C VAL A 37 -13.34 -20.40 15.73
N ILE A 38 -12.43 -20.12 14.80
CA ILE A 38 -11.33 -21.02 14.43
C ILE A 38 -10.42 -21.30 15.63
N SER A 39 -10.13 -20.30 16.45
CA SER A 39 -9.31 -20.46 17.66
C SER A 39 -9.97 -21.38 18.67
N ILE A 40 -11.29 -21.27 18.87
CA ILE A 40 -12.07 -22.15 19.73
C ILE A 40 -11.98 -23.60 19.24
N PHE A 41 -12.12 -23.84 17.93
CA PHE A 41 -11.99 -25.18 17.36
C PHE A 41 -10.57 -25.73 17.44
N ALA A 42 -9.54 -24.89 17.31
CA ALA A 42 -8.14 -25.31 17.48
C ALA A 42 -7.87 -25.76 18.91
N ILE A 43 -8.28 -24.97 19.90
CA ILE A 43 -8.12 -25.28 21.31
C ILE A 43 -8.95 -26.52 21.68
N GLY A 44 -10.21 -26.59 21.28
CA GLY A 44 -11.10 -27.73 21.50
C GLY A 44 -10.53 -29.02 20.92
N GLY A 45 -9.96 -28.97 19.70
CA GLY A 45 -9.31 -30.11 19.06
C GLY A 45 -8.10 -30.65 19.86
N LEU A 46 -7.31 -29.75 20.43
CA LEU A 46 -6.17 -30.13 21.29
C LEU A 46 -6.64 -30.77 22.61
N LEU A 47 -7.67 -30.20 23.25
CA LEU A 47 -8.21 -30.74 24.51
C LEU A 47 -8.81 -32.13 24.33
N VAL A 48 -9.49 -32.38 23.20
CA VAL A 48 -10.08 -33.68 22.88
C VAL A 48 -9.05 -34.65 22.26
N LYS A 49 -7.78 -34.22 22.11
CA LYS A 49 -6.70 -34.96 21.43
C LYS A 49 -7.02 -35.36 19.99
N SER A 50 -7.87 -34.54 19.31
CA SER A 50 -8.20 -34.69 17.89
C SER A 50 -7.28 -33.83 17.05
N TYR A 51 -6.12 -34.37 16.69
CA TYR A 51 -5.15 -33.65 15.83
C TYR A 51 -5.74 -33.23 14.49
N LEU A 52 -6.73 -33.96 13.97
CA LEU A 52 -7.41 -33.64 12.73
C LEU A 52 -8.13 -32.27 12.81
N LEU A 53 -8.83 -32.00 13.92
CA LEU A 53 -9.48 -30.70 14.15
C LEU A 53 -8.47 -29.57 14.34
N ALA A 54 -7.40 -29.82 15.10
CA ALA A 54 -6.38 -28.81 15.32
C ALA A 54 -5.67 -28.41 14.02
N VAL A 55 -5.30 -29.39 13.19
CA VAL A 55 -4.65 -29.14 11.89
C VAL A 55 -5.59 -28.43 10.93
N SER A 56 -6.88 -28.84 10.84
CA SER A 56 -7.84 -28.19 9.96
C SER A 56 -8.12 -26.74 10.36
N ALA A 57 -8.18 -26.45 11.64
CA ALA A 57 -8.32 -25.06 12.13
C ALA A 57 -7.09 -24.21 11.76
N LEU A 58 -5.87 -24.77 11.86
CA LEU A 58 -4.65 -24.08 11.44
C LEU A 58 -4.68 -23.77 9.94
N VAL A 59 -5.04 -24.74 9.10
CA VAL A 59 -5.16 -24.55 7.64
C VAL A 59 -6.19 -23.47 7.32
N ALA A 60 -7.36 -23.50 7.97
CA ALA A 60 -8.40 -22.47 7.78
C ALA A 60 -7.90 -21.07 8.15
N ALA A 61 -7.17 -20.94 9.26
CA ALA A 61 -6.56 -19.67 9.68
C ALA A 61 -5.55 -19.16 8.65
N LEU A 62 -4.66 -20.02 8.14
CA LEU A 62 -3.68 -19.66 7.12
C LEU A 62 -4.36 -19.20 5.81
N VAL A 63 -5.43 -19.88 5.37
CA VAL A 63 -6.21 -19.47 4.18
C VAL A 63 -6.81 -18.08 4.39
N ILE A 64 -7.39 -17.80 5.55
CA ILE A 64 -7.97 -16.48 5.84
C ILE A 64 -6.89 -15.40 5.85
N ILE A 65 -5.77 -15.63 6.55
CA ILE A 65 -4.65 -14.68 6.61
C ILE A 65 -4.11 -14.38 5.19
N PHE A 66 -3.91 -15.41 4.38
CA PHE A 66 -3.45 -15.26 3.00
C PHE A 66 -4.41 -14.43 2.15
N ARG A 67 -5.72 -14.70 2.26
CA ARG A 67 -6.75 -13.94 1.53
C ARG A 67 -6.85 -12.49 1.99
N LEU A 68 -6.74 -12.24 3.29
CA LEU A 68 -6.73 -10.89 3.84
C LEU A 68 -5.52 -10.09 3.35
N ARG A 69 -4.33 -10.71 3.34
CA ARG A 69 -3.10 -10.08 2.79
C ARG A 69 -3.28 -9.75 1.32
N ARG A 70 -3.72 -10.71 0.51
CA ARG A 70 -3.92 -10.52 -0.94
C ARG A 70 -4.98 -9.44 -1.24
N HIS A 71 -6.05 -9.38 -0.42
CA HIS A 71 -7.05 -8.32 -0.55
C HIS A 71 -6.50 -6.95 -0.16
N ALA A 72 -5.68 -6.89 0.89
CA ALA A 72 -5.02 -5.66 1.30
C ALA A 72 -4.04 -5.16 0.23
N GLU A 73 -3.32 -6.06 -0.45
CA GLU A 73 -2.43 -5.71 -1.56
C GLU A 73 -3.21 -5.18 -2.78
N LYS A 74 -4.27 -5.86 -3.19
CA LYS A 74 -5.13 -5.43 -4.32
C LYS A 74 -5.80 -4.07 -4.08
N ASN A 75 -6.05 -3.72 -2.82
CA ASN A 75 -6.62 -2.43 -2.43
C ASN A 75 -5.58 -1.30 -2.35
N ARG A 76 -4.33 -1.55 -2.66
CA ARG A 76 -3.20 -0.60 -2.59
C ARG A 76 -2.69 -0.17 -3.97
N SER A 77 -3.43 -0.45 -5.04
CA SER A 77 -3.08 0.09 -6.35
C SER A 77 -3.18 1.62 -6.30
N ILE A 78 -2.12 2.27 -6.70
CA ILE A 78 -2.10 3.71 -7.00
C ILE A 78 -2.28 3.82 -8.51
N GLU A 79 -3.14 4.71 -8.93
CA GLU A 79 -3.29 5.14 -10.31
C GLU A 79 -2.65 6.51 -10.44
N VAL A 80 -1.81 6.68 -11.44
CA VAL A 80 -1.10 7.93 -11.71
C VAL A 80 -1.78 8.61 -12.90
N ILE A 81 -2.24 9.83 -12.68
CA ILE A 81 -2.86 10.65 -13.73
C ILE A 81 -1.96 11.85 -13.97
N LEU A 82 -1.40 11.94 -15.16
CA LEU A 82 -0.63 13.09 -15.60
C LEU A 82 -1.56 14.27 -15.87
N ILE A 83 -1.20 15.44 -15.38
CA ILE A 83 -1.92 16.68 -15.57
C ILE A 83 -1.13 17.52 -16.59
N PRO A 84 -1.58 17.59 -17.84
CA PRO A 84 -0.88 18.35 -18.87
C PRO A 84 -1.10 19.86 -18.73
N ASP A 85 -2.26 20.27 -18.21
CA ASP A 85 -2.62 21.67 -18.02
C ASP A 85 -2.19 22.17 -16.65
N ARG A 86 -1.36 23.20 -16.61
CA ARG A 86 -0.85 23.81 -15.37
C ARG A 86 -1.91 24.66 -14.68
N ASP A 87 -2.89 25.17 -15.43
CA ASP A 87 -4.03 25.93 -14.92
C ASP A 87 -5.21 25.03 -14.52
N ASP A 88 -5.00 23.70 -14.44
CA ASP A 88 -6.04 22.77 -14.01
C ASP A 88 -6.61 23.17 -12.65
N ARG A 89 -7.94 23.34 -12.61
CA ARG A 89 -8.63 23.82 -11.40
C ARG A 89 -8.49 22.87 -10.21
N PHE A 90 -8.45 21.59 -10.47
CA PHE A 90 -8.32 20.61 -9.40
C PHE A 90 -6.90 20.61 -8.82
N LEU A 91 -5.89 20.72 -9.68
CA LEU A 91 -4.49 20.86 -9.26
C LEU A 91 -4.31 22.11 -8.40
N ASN A 92 -4.78 23.26 -8.87
CA ASN A 92 -4.69 24.53 -8.16
C ASN A 92 -5.42 24.46 -6.81
N TYR A 93 -6.64 23.89 -6.78
CA TYR A 93 -7.38 23.68 -5.53
C TYR A 93 -6.63 22.74 -4.56
N PHE A 94 -6.04 21.67 -5.07
CA PHE A 94 -5.27 20.73 -4.27
C PHE A 94 -4.03 21.38 -3.64
N LEU A 95 -3.28 22.13 -4.45
CA LEU A 95 -2.10 22.87 -3.99
C LEU A 95 -2.45 23.92 -2.93
N ASP A 96 -3.52 24.68 -3.16
CA ASP A 96 -3.99 25.70 -2.22
C ASP A 96 -4.45 25.09 -0.90
N PHE A 97 -5.22 23.99 -0.98
CA PHE A 97 -5.74 23.32 0.21
C PHE A 97 -4.64 22.71 1.09
N TYR A 98 -3.59 22.18 0.49
CA TYR A 98 -2.47 21.55 1.21
C TYR A 98 -1.23 22.42 1.29
N LYS A 99 -1.30 23.70 0.93
CA LYS A 99 -0.17 24.63 0.84
C LYS A 99 0.71 24.64 2.09
N ASP A 100 0.11 24.85 3.26
CA ASP A 100 0.85 24.93 4.53
C ASP A 100 1.55 23.61 4.88
N ASP A 101 0.89 22.50 4.59
CA ASP A 101 1.42 21.18 4.86
C ASP A 101 2.52 20.81 3.85
N ILE A 102 2.34 21.13 2.57
CA ILE A 102 3.39 20.98 1.54
C ILE A 102 4.62 21.82 1.89
N SER A 103 4.43 23.09 2.20
CA SER A 103 5.54 24.01 2.55
C SER A 103 6.36 23.53 3.74
N ARG A 104 5.74 22.82 4.69
CA ARG A 104 6.43 22.23 5.84
C ARG A 104 7.43 21.15 5.42
N TYR A 105 7.10 20.32 4.42
CA TYR A 105 7.96 19.24 3.95
C TYR A 105 8.89 19.68 2.82
N PHE A 106 8.44 20.62 1.98
CA PHE A 106 9.14 21.16 0.83
C PHE A 106 9.32 22.68 0.91
N PRO A 107 10.10 23.17 1.89
CA PRO A 107 10.21 24.61 2.16
C PRO A 107 10.88 25.41 1.03
N ARG A 108 11.52 24.74 0.08
CA ARG A 108 12.20 25.37 -1.06
C ARG A 108 11.33 25.45 -2.31
N PHE A 109 10.14 24.89 -2.28
CA PHE A 109 9.22 24.92 -3.41
C PHE A 109 8.37 26.19 -3.36
N ASP A 110 8.37 26.95 -4.44
CA ASP A 110 7.70 28.26 -4.52
C ASP A 110 6.29 28.21 -5.12
N PHE A 111 5.78 27.01 -5.40
CA PHE A 111 4.48 26.77 -6.04
C PHE A 111 4.35 27.30 -7.47
N SER A 112 5.43 27.74 -8.09
CA SER A 112 5.45 28.02 -9.53
C SER A 112 5.66 26.71 -10.31
N ILE A 113 4.77 26.42 -11.23
CA ILE A 113 4.82 25.24 -12.08
C ILE A 113 5.01 25.71 -13.52
N GLU A 114 6.22 25.53 -14.03
CA GLU A 114 6.59 25.90 -15.39
C GLU A 114 6.24 24.77 -16.38
N GLU A 115 6.33 25.05 -17.69
CA GLU A 115 6.01 24.06 -18.73
C GLU A 115 6.90 22.81 -18.70
N GLU A 116 8.13 22.94 -18.21
CA GLU A 116 9.11 21.86 -18.08
C GLU A 116 8.81 20.87 -16.94
N PHE A 117 7.80 21.16 -16.12
CA PHE A 117 7.43 20.27 -15.04
C PHE A 117 6.45 19.20 -15.49
N LEU A 118 6.68 17.99 -15.06
CA LEU A 118 5.74 16.89 -15.14
C LEU A 118 4.94 16.84 -13.83
N VAL A 119 3.63 16.97 -13.94
CA VAL A 119 2.73 16.95 -12.79
C VAL A 119 1.88 15.71 -12.84
N ALA A 120 1.85 14.96 -11.74
CA ALA A 120 1.10 13.73 -11.60
C ALA A 120 0.30 13.71 -10.31
N LEU A 121 -1.01 13.52 -10.41
CA LEU A 121 -1.87 13.23 -9.27
C LEU A 121 -1.94 11.74 -9.03
N LEU A 122 -1.84 11.37 -7.78
CA LEU A 122 -1.89 9.99 -7.33
C LEU A 122 -3.28 9.68 -6.78
N PHE A 123 -3.90 8.64 -7.31
CA PHE A 123 -5.22 8.19 -6.89
C PHE A 123 -5.17 6.78 -6.31
N SER A 124 -6.01 6.52 -5.35
CA SER A 124 -6.32 5.17 -4.89
C SER A 124 -7.83 5.08 -4.63
N LYS A 125 -8.51 4.19 -5.36
CA LYS A 125 -9.97 4.02 -5.25
C LYS A 125 -10.76 5.33 -5.43
N MET A 126 -10.45 6.12 -6.43
CA MET A 126 -11.10 7.40 -6.72
C MET A 126 -10.84 8.50 -5.68
N GLU A 127 -10.03 8.27 -4.66
CA GLU A 127 -9.58 9.31 -3.74
C GLU A 127 -8.18 9.79 -4.15
N THR A 128 -7.95 11.09 -4.15
CA THR A 128 -6.62 11.65 -4.35
C THR A 128 -5.77 11.38 -3.11
N VAL A 129 -4.67 10.66 -3.29
CA VAL A 129 -3.79 10.25 -2.20
C VAL A 129 -2.49 11.02 -2.16
N GLY A 130 -2.14 11.68 -3.26
CA GLY A 130 -0.91 12.47 -3.34
C GLY A 130 -0.72 13.21 -4.65
N LEU A 131 0.42 13.89 -4.72
CA LEU A 131 0.88 14.69 -5.85
C LEU A 131 2.38 14.51 -6.03
N VAL A 132 2.81 14.33 -7.26
CA VAL A 132 4.23 14.37 -7.64
C VAL A 132 4.42 15.49 -8.65
N ILE A 133 5.40 16.34 -8.40
CA ILE A 133 5.87 17.34 -9.35
C ILE A 133 7.35 17.08 -9.60
N ALA A 134 7.69 16.89 -10.87
CA ALA A 134 9.05 16.60 -11.28
C ALA A 134 9.46 17.51 -12.43
N GLU A 135 10.68 18.00 -12.39
CA GLU A 135 11.30 18.82 -13.42
C GLU A 135 12.10 17.94 -14.38
N ILE A 136 11.88 18.12 -15.67
CA ILE A 136 12.64 17.46 -16.73
C ILE A 136 13.96 18.21 -16.91
N ARG A 137 15.08 17.59 -16.52
CA ARG A 137 16.41 18.19 -16.62
C ARG A 137 17.08 17.92 -17.96
N ASP A 138 16.91 16.73 -18.46
CA ASP A 138 17.40 16.27 -19.76
C ASP A 138 16.57 15.06 -20.21
N GLU A 139 16.91 14.49 -21.38
CA GLU A 139 16.19 13.34 -21.97
C GLU A 139 16.18 12.08 -21.08
N GLU A 140 17.10 11.96 -20.12
CA GLU A 140 17.26 10.77 -19.28
C GLU A 140 17.10 11.06 -17.78
N THR A 141 17.00 12.34 -17.37
CA THR A 141 17.10 12.73 -15.96
C THR A 141 15.86 13.50 -15.49
N LEU A 142 15.25 13.01 -14.43
CA LEU A 142 14.10 13.62 -13.78
C LEU A 142 14.48 14.05 -12.35
N ARG A 143 14.23 15.32 -12.03
CA ARG A 143 14.35 15.85 -10.68
C ARG A 143 12.96 15.91 -10.04
N ILE A 144 12.73 15.16 -8.99
CA ILE A 144 11.49 15.28 -8.22
C ILE A 144 11.59 16.50 -7.30
N CYS A 145 10.69 17.44 -7.49
CA CYS A 145 10.57 18.66 -6.68
C CYS A 145 9.63 18.47 -5.50
N ILE A 146 8.51 17.78 -5.73
CA ILE A 146 7.53 17.40 -4.71
C ILE A 146 7.15 15.92 -4.90
N ASP A 147 7.12 15.18 -3.81
CA ASP A 147 6.47 13.88 -3.66
C ASP A 147 5.57 13.91 -2.42
N TYR A 148 4.45 14.53 -2.57
CA TYR A 148 3.54 14.79 -1.46
C TYR A 148 2.47 13.71 -1.34
N MET A 149 2.31 13.17 -0.13
CA MET A 149 1.21 12.29 0.24
C MET A 149 0.28 12.99 1.23
N VAL A 150 -1.01 12.91 0.97
CA VAL A 150 -2.06 13.42 1.88
C VAL A 150 -1.89 12.78 3.27
N PRO A 151 -2.06 13.54 4.38
CA PRO A 151 -1.79 13.08 5.75
C PRO A 151 -2.42 11.72 6.11
N LYS A 152 -3.63 11.46 5.66
CA LYS A 152 -4.37 10.19 5.83
C LYS A 152 -3.58 8.97 5.30
N TYR A 153 -2.71 9.16 4.30
CA TYR A 153 -2.03 8.08 3.57
C TYR A 153 -0.52 7.99 3.82
N ARG A 154 0.10 8.92 4.54
CA ARG A 154 1.56 8.98 4.78
C ARG A 154 2.15 7.75 5.45
N ASN A 155 1.44 7.16 6.40
CA ASN A 155 1.88 5.97 7.12
C ASN A 155 1.42 4.67 6.46
N SER A 156 0.83 4.76 5.27
CA SER A 156 0.39 3.61 4.51
C SER A 156 1.56 3.04 3.68
N GLN A 157 1.45 1.77 3.32
CA GLN A 157 2.41 1.19 2.36
C GLN A 157 2.25 1.76 0.94
N LEU A 158 1.26 2.65 0.71
CA LEU A 158 0.98 3.25 -0.59
C LEU A 158 2.20 4.01 -1.14
N ALA A 159 2.82 4.86 -0.32
CA ALA A 159 4.01 5.59 -0.73
C ALA A 159 5.14 4.66 -1.18
N ARG A 160 5.38 3.60 -0.40
CA ARG A 160 6.40 2.60 -0.76
C ARG A 160 6.03 1.84 -2.04
N THR A 161 4.75 1.51 -2.22
CA THR A 161 4.24 0.86 -3.43
C THR A 161 4.37 1.78 -4.64
N PHE A 162 4.12 3.08 -4.49
CA PHE A 162 4.34 4.07 -5.52
C PHE A 162 5.77 4.01 -6.04
N TYR A 163 6.77 4.20 -5.18
CA TYR A 163 8.16 4.18 -5.61
C TYR A 163 8.65 2.81 -6.13
N GLN A 164 8.11 1.70 -5.64
CA GLN A 164 8.48 0.38 -6.12
C GLN A 164 7.81 -0.04 -7.43
N CYS A 165 6.61 0.46 -7.71
CA CYS A 165 5.85 0.08 -8.90
C CYS A 165 5.93 1.16 -9.98
N GLU A 166 5.91 2.43 -9.60
CA GLU A 166 5.76 3.57 -10.51
C GLU A 166 7.11 4.09 -11.02
N LEU A 167 8.20 3.81 -10.31
CA LEU A 167 9.54 3.99 -10.90
C LEU A 167 9.72 3.14 -12.16
N ARG A 168 9.06 1.97 -12.24
CA ARG A 168 8.97 1.22 -13.49
C ARG A 168 8.14 1.93 -14.56
N CYS A 169 7.17 2.77 -14.15
CA CYS A 169 6.43 3.61 -15.09
C CYS A 169 7.27 4.80 -15.57
N ILE A 170 8.17 5.30 -14.74
CA ILE A 170 9.14 6.34 -15.13
C ILE A 170 10.19 5.75 -16.09
N ASP A 171 10.63 4.50 -15.89
CA ASP A 171 11.39 3.75 -16.91
C ASP A 171 10.61 3.65 -18.23
N PHE A 172 9.28 3.49 -18.16
CA PHE A 172 8.40 3.49 -19.33
C PHE A 172 8.33 4.87 -20.02
N LEU A 173 8.49 5.97 -19.26
CA LEU A 173 8.61 7.34 -19.81
C LEU A 173 10.01 7.65 -20.37
N GLY A 174 10.97 6.71 -20.24
CA GLY A 174 12.32 6.83 -20.82
C GLY A 174 13.38 7.45 -19.92
N TYR A 175 13.02 7.86 -18.70
CA TYR A 175 13.99 8.42 -17.75
C TYR A 175 14.77 7.33 -17.03
N LYS A 176 16.11 7.44 -17.03
CA LYS A 176 17.01 6.46 -16.41
C LYS A 176 17.53 6.90 -15.04
N ARG A 177 17.46 8.21 -14.75
CA ARG A 177 17.99 8.80 -13.51
C ARG A 177 16.95 9.65 -12.85
N ILE A 178 16.65 9.32 -11.60
CA ILE A 178 15.70 10.05 -10.78
C ILE A 178 16.41 10.48 -9.51
N TYR A 179 16.31 11.75 -9.19
CA TYR A 179 16.84 12.25 -7.94
C TYR A 179 15.93 13.25 -7.26
N ILE A 180 16.09 13.35 -5.96
CA ILE A 180 15.41 14.31 -5.08
C ILE A 180 16.47 15.07 -4.31
N GLU A 181 16.38 16.39 -4.28
CA GLU A 181 17.26 17.18 -3.43
C GLU A 181 16.79 17.10 -1.96
N PRO A 182 17.72 17.12 -0.99
CA PRO A 182 17.37 17.16 0.43
C PRO A 182 16.43 18.32 0.73
N GLN A 183 15.35 18.02 1.46
CA GLN A 183 14.33 18.98 1.86
C GLN A 183 14.28 19.09 3.39
N SER A 184 13.12 18.88 4.02
CA SER A 184 13.00 18.84 5.46
C SER A 184 13.61 17.55 6.04
N LYS A 185 13.98 17.60 7.33
CA LYS A 185 14.55 16.43 8.04
C LYS A 185 13.58 15.23 8.02
N GLU A 186 12.31 15.52 8.17
CA GLU A 186 11.24 14.52 8.14
C GLU A 186 11.14 13.85 6.77
N HIS A 187 11.21 14.63 5.70
CA HIS A 187 11.16 14.13 4.33
C HIS A 187 12.41 13.30 3.99
N ASN A 188 13.59 13.77 4.38
CA ASN A 188 14.84 13.04 4.16
C ASN A 188 14.82 11.66 4.86
N SER A 189 14.35 11.60 6.12
CA SER A 189 14.19 10.32 6.82
C SER A 189 13.15 9.40 6.18
N TYR A 190 12.14 9.96 5.52
CA TYR A 190 11.17 9.19 4.76
C TYR A 190 11.81 8.60 3.50
N LEU A 191 12.58 9.37 2.72
CA LEU A 191 13.26 8.90 1.52
C LEU A 191 14.20 7.71 1.81
N GLU A 192 14.99 7.79 2.88
CA GLU A 192 15.85 6.69 3.32
C GLU A 192 15.06 5.41 3.64
N ARG A 193 13.91 5.53 4.31
CA ARG A 193 13.04 4.38 4.64
C ARG A 193 12.44 3.70 3.42
N ILE A 194 12.18 4.43 2.34
CA ILE A 194 11.61 3.86 1.11
C ILE A 194 12.68 3.33 0.14
N GLY A 195 13.96 3.58 0.42
CA GLY A 195 15.08 2.96 -0.30
C GLY A 195 15.98 3.92 -1.08
N PHE A 196 15.73 5.23 -1.01
CA PHE A 196 16.64 6.21 -1.59
C PHE A 196 17.97 6.24 -0.84
N LYS A 197 19.05 6.49 -1.58
CA LYS A 197 20.41 6.62 -1.04
C LYS A 197 20.92 8.01 -1.30
N LEU A 198 21.56 8.60 -0.31
CA LEU A 198 22.21 9.89 -0.47
C LEU A 198 23.57 9.70 -1.18
N VAL A 199 23.67 10.21 -2.41
CA VAL A 199 24.88 10.17 -3.25
C VAL A 199 25.12 11.59 -3.75
N ASP A 200 26.31 12.11 -3.55
CA ASP A 200 26.73 13.47 -3.98
C ASP A 200 25.73 14.58 -3.59
N GLY A 201 25.15 14.49 -2.37
CA GLY A 201 24.21 15.46 -1.87
C GLY A 201 22.78 15.37 -2.45
N LYS A 202 22.46 14.32 -3.20
CA LYS A 202 21.14 14.04 -3.78
C LYS A 202 20.66 12.67 -3.36
N TYR A 203 19.35 12.54 -3.13
CA TYR A 203 18.73 11.24 -2.93
C TYR A 203 18.43 10.60 -4.30
N VAL A 204 19.02 9.45 -4.55
CA VAL A 204 18.86 8.66 -5.80
C VAL A 204 18.32 7.28 -5.48
N ILE A 205 17.60 6.68 -6.42
CA ILE A 205 17.05 5.33 -6.30
C ILE A 205 17.57 4.46 -7.44
#